data_1b21bb16f7ffff52cfa8eb028f597a8a
#
_entry.id   1b21bb16f7ffff52cfa8eb028f597a8a
#
_cell.length_a   1.000
_cell.length_b   1.000
_cell.length_c   1.000
_cell.angle_alpha   90.00
_cell.angle_beta   90.00
_cell.angle_gamma   90.00
#
_symmetry.space_group_name_H-M   'P 1'
#
loop_
_entity.id
_entity.type
_entity.pdbx_description
1 polymer ?
#
loop_
_entity_poly.entity_id
_entity_poly.type
_entity_poly.pdbx_seq_one_letter_code
_entity_poly.pdbx_strand_id
1 'polypeptide(L)'
;MLNNTLRKKIVDLVTRGKGGHIPSAFSIVDIVNTIYDRILNFNPANPDDEKRDYFVLSKGHGCIALYVVLHKFGFLSDEDMDGYLKYNSIIGGHPDRTKVPGAEASSGSLGHGLSFAVGIAHGLRIKNMENKVYVVVGDGECHEGTIWESALVAQNFNLGNLCCIVDLNGSAEQILPHPSIEKQWKSFGWNTAVIDGHDPKQIEATLLSFRDGNNQKPLAVIANTIKGKGISFMEEHGPWHYKIPNEDEHKMILEELNL
;
A
#
# COMPACT_ATOMS: atom_id res chain seq x y z
N MET A 1 -11.71 -13.53 -3.40
CA MET A 1 -10.90 -14.67 -2.90
C MET A 1 -9.52 -14.12 -2.61
N LEU A 2 -8.91 -14.41 -1.44
CA LEU A 2 -7.58 -13.92 -1.05
C LEU A 2 -6.50 -14.40 -2.02
N ASN A 3 -5.47 -13.59 -2.24
CA ASN A 3 -4.35 -13.97 -3.10
C ASN A 3 -3.29 -14.77 -2.31
N ASN A 4 -3.55 -16.06 -2.09
CA ASN A 4 -2.68 -16.93 -1.29
C ASN A 4 -1.29 -17.13 -1.93
N THR A 5 -1.21 -17.11 -3.26
CA THR A 5 0.09 -17.20 -3.95
C THR A 5 1.00 -16.02 -3.62
N LEU A 6 0.47 -14.79 -3.58
CA LEU A 6 1.28 -13.63 -3.17
C LEU A 6 1.61 -13.67 -1.68
N ARG A 7 0.68 -14.14 -0.82
CA ARG A 7 0.94 -14.32 0.61
C ARG A 7 2.07 -15.31 0.85
N LYS A 8 2.08 -16.44 0.13
CA LYS A 8 3.20 -17.37 0.19
C LYS A 8 4.53 -16.71 -0.18
N LYS A 9 4.57 -15.97 -1.28
CA LYS A 9 5.79 -15.27 -1.71
C LYS A 9 6.29 -14.28 -0.63
N ILE A 10 5.37 -13.57 0.05
CA ILE A 10 5.71 -12.69 1.17
C ILE A 10 6.39 -13.46 2.30
N VAL A 11 5.82 -14.60 2.70
CA VAL A 11 6.37 -15.45 3.77
C VAL A 11 7.74 -16.00 3.38
N ASP A 12 7.87 -16.50 2.16
CA ASP A 12 9.14 -17.04 1.64
C ASP A 12 10.25 -15.98 1.64
N LEU A 13 9.93 -14.73 1.26
CA LEU A 13 10.89 -13.62 1.29
C LEU A 13 11.34 -13.30 2.71
N VAL A 14 10.40 -13.17 3.65
CA VAL A 14 10.71 -12.85 5.06
C VAL A 14 11.54 -13.97 5.70
N THR A 15 11.18 -15.21 5.45
CA THR A 15 11.90 -16.38 5.99
C THR A 15 13.32 -16.44 5.45
N ARG A 16 13.54 -16.20 4.16
CA ARG A 16 14.89 -16.18 3.53
C ARG A 16 15.70 -14.96 3.95
N GLY A 17 15.10 -13.77 3.95
CA GLY A 17 15.77 -12.52 4.29
C GLY A 17 15.95 -12.31 5.80
N LYS A 18 15.32 -13.15 6.63
CA LYS A 18 15.31 -13.05 8.10
C LYS A 18 14.89 -11.68 8.63
N GLY A 19 13.90 -11.07 7.98
CA GLY A 19 13.38 -9.76 8.37
C GLY A 19 12.18 -9.34 7.54
N GLY A 20 11.29 -8.53 8.14
CA GLY A 20 10.13 -7.96 7.46
C GLY A 20 8.84 -8.05 8.27
N HIS A 21 7.80 -7.40 7.76
CA HIS A 21 6.52 -7.23 8.45
C HIS A 21 5.40 -8.01 7.73
N ILE A 22 5.36 -9.35 7.90
CA ILE A 22 4.36 -10.21 7.24
C ILE A 22 2.93 -9.69 7.45
N PRO A 23 2.45 -9.45 8.69
CA PRO A 23 1.07 -9.05 8.91
C PRO A 23 0.72 -7.70 8.25
N SER A 24 1.65 -6.75 8.22
CA SER A 24 1.45 -5.47 7.57
C SER A 24 1.43 -5.56 6.04
N ALA A 25 2.13 -6.54 5.46
CA ALA A 25 2.07 -6.85 4.05
C ALA A 25 0.76 -7.57 3.70
N PHE A 26 0.30 -8.49 4.57
CA PHE A 26 -0.94 -9.24 4.37
C PHE A 26 -2.20 -8.36 4.42
N SER A 27 -2.19 -7.28 5.21
CA SER A 27 -3.32 -6.35 5.25
C SER A 27 -3.54 -5.63 3.93
N ILE A 28 -2.48 -5.39 3.15
CA ILE A 28 -2.55 -4.55 1.94
C ILE A 28 -2.30 -5.29 0.62
N VAL A 29 -1.86 -6.55 0.62
CA VAL A 29 -1.48 -7.24 -0.62
C VAL A 29 -2.64 -7.35 -1.61
N ASP A 30 -3.88 -7.51 -1.14
CA ASP A 30 -5.06 -7.57 -2.01
C ASP A 30 -5.34 -6.20 -2.64
N ILE A 31 -5.18 -5.12 -1.87
CA ILE A 31 -5.31 -3.73 -2.33
C ILE A 31 -4.26 -3.44 -3.40
N VAL A 32 -2.97 -3.64 -3.07
CA VAL A 32 -1.86 -3.33 -3.98
C VAL A 32 -1.96 -4.15 -5.26
N ASN A 33 -2.24 -5.46 -5.14
CA ASN A 33 -2.42 -6.31 -6.31
C ASN A 33 -3.58 -5.86 -7.20
N THR A 34 -4.73 -5.48 -6.63
CA THR A 34 -5.89 -5.03 -7.41
C THR A 34 -5.59 -3.71 -8.13
N ILE A 35 -4.87 -2.80 -7.48
CA ILE A 35 -4.43 -1.53 -8.07
C ILE A 35 -3.59 -1.79 -9.32
N TYR A 36 -2.55 -2.62 -9.23
CA TYR A 36 -1.68 -2.94 -10.36
C TYR A 36 -2.38 -3.79 -11.44
N ASP A 37 -3.26 -4.73 -11.04
CA ASP A 37 -3.92 -5.67 -11.97
C ASP A 37 -5.05 -5.02 -12.77
N ARG A 38 -5.73 -4.00 -12.22
CA ARG A 38 -7.02 -3.51 -12.74
C ARG A 38 -7.11 -2.00 -12.92
N ILE A 39 -6.29 -1.23 -12.24
CA ILE A 39 -6.51 0.21 -12.10
C ILE A 39 -5.42 1.03 -12.78
N LEU A 40 -4.17 0.79 -12.45
CA LEU A 40 -3.04 1.59 -12.92
C LEU A 40 -2.80 1.44 -14.42
N ASN A 41 -2.58 2.56 -15.07
CA ASN A 41 -1.93 2.60 -16.38
C ASN A 41 -0.40 2.62 -16.16
N PHE A 42 0.30 1.57 -16.53
CA PHE A 42 1.75 1.46 -16.42
C PHE A 42 2.35 0.54 -17.49
N ASN A 43 3.66 0.67 -17.71
CA ASN A 43 4.42 -0.25 -18.56
C ASN A 43 5.72 -0.61 -17.83
N PRO A 44 5.93 -1.87 -17.40
CA PRO A 44 7.15 -2.26 -16.69
C PRO A 44 8.42 -2.16 -17.55
N ALA A 45 8.30 -2.24 -18.89
CA ALA A 45 9.41 -2.03 -19.81
C ALA A 45 9.81 -0.54 -19.94
N ASN A 46 8.96 0.38 -19.50
CA ASN A 46 9.22 1.81 -19.47
C ASN A 46 8.66 2.40 -18.17
N PRO A 47 9.30 2.14 -17.02
CA PRO A 47 8.79 2.55 -15.71
C PRO A 47 8.78 4.07 -15.49
N ASP A 48 9.47 4.82 -16.33
CA ASP A 48 9.55 6.29 -16.27
C ASP A 48 8.62 6.98 -17.29
N ASP A 49 7.69 6.25 -17.92
CA ASP A 49 6.72 6.84 -18.84
C ASP A 49 5.91 7.95 -18.14
N GLU A 50 5.97 9.16 -18.66
CA GLU A 50 5.25 10.31 -18.09
C GLU A 50 3.72 10.14 -18.12
N LYS A 51 3.21 9.25 -18.98
CA LYS A 51 1.77 8.96 -19.10
C LYS A 51 1.25 7.90 -18.14
N ARG A 52 2.16 7.30 -17.33
CA ARG A 52 1.76 6.30 -16.33
C ARG A 52 1.00 6.94 -15.18
N ASP A 53 0.19 6.15 -14.51
CA ASP A 53 -0.31 6.51 -13.18
C ASP A 53 0.77 6.30 -12.12
N TYR A 54 0.55 6.85 -10.93
CA TYR A 54 1.53 6.83 -9.84
C TYR A 54 0.97 6.09 -8.64
N PHE A 55 1.77 5.17 -8.08
CA PHE A 55 1.44 4.46 -6.85
C PHE A 55 2.50 4.69 -5.77
N VAL A 56 2.10 5.26 -4.64
CA VAL A 56 2.97 5.52 -3.49
C VAL A 56 2.58 4.60 -2.33
N LEU A 57 3.51 3.81 -1.84
CA LEU A 57 3.35 3.09 -0.58
C LEU A 57 3.90 3.94 0.56
N SER A 58 3.05 4.66 1.28
CA SER A 58 3.44 5.53 2.39
C SER A 58 3.87 4.73 3.62
N LYS A 59 3.10 3.70 4.00
CA LYS A 59 3.46 2.75 5.06
C LYS A 59 4.58 1.81 4.60
N GLY A 60 5.80 2.33 4.54
CA GLY A 60 6.96 1.65 3.93
C GLY A 60 7.30 0.28 4.51
N HIS A 61 6.91 0.00 5.76
CA HIS A 61 7.07 -1.31 6.38
C HIS A 61 6.19 -2.40 5.75
N GLY A 62 5.20 -2.04 4.91
CA GLY A 62 4.44 -2.97 4.07
C GLY A 62 5.12 -3.31 2.73
N CYS A 63 6.38 -2.90 2.51
CA CYS A 63 7.09 -2.97 1.23
C CYS A 63 7.12 -4.35 0.58
N ILE A 64 7.08 -5.43 1.37
CA ILE A 64 7.13 -6.79 0.82
C ILE A 64 5.89 -7.07 -0.03
N ALA A 65 4.72 -6.53 0.34
CA ALA A 65 3.53 -6.59 -0.52
C ALA A 65 3.76 -5.88 -1.85
N LEU A 66 4.40 -4.71 -1.83
CA LEU A 66 4.77 -3.99 -3.06
C LEU A 66 5.76 -4.81 -3.90
N TYR A 67 6.81 -5.37 -3.30
CA TYR A 67 7.84 -6.12 -4.03
C TYR A 67 7.28 -7.37 -4.73
N VAL A 68 6.43 -8.15 -4.06
CA VAL A 68 5.83 -9.34 -4.69
C VAL A 68 4.86 -8.96 -5.82
N VAL A 69 4.23 -7.79 -5.73
CA VAL A 69 3.38 -7.27 -6.80
C VAL A 69 4.23 -6.72 -7.94
N LEU A 70 5.26 -5.92 -7.68
CA LEU A 70 6.19 -5.43 -8.70
C LEU A 70 6.86 -6.59 -9.46
N HIS A 71 7.25 -7.65 -8.74
CA HIS A 71 7.77 -8.87 -9.36
C HIS A 71 6.72 -9.56 -10.24
N LYS A 72 5.47 -9.70 -9.77
CA LYS A 72 4.37 -10.28 -10.56
C LYS A 72 4.16 -9.55 -11.89
N PHE A 73 4.33 -8.24 -11.90
CA PHE A 73 4.11 -7.40 -13.07
C PHE A 73 5.37 -7.06 -13.86
N GLY A 74 6.51 -7.68 -13.53
CA GLY A 74 7.74 -7.62 -14.35
C GLY A 74 8.64 -6.41 -14.12
N PHE A 75 8.46 -5.66 -13.01
CA PHE A 75 9.40 -4.61 -12.60
C PHE A 75 10.64 -5.17 -11.89
N LEU A 76 10.50 -6.31 -11.23
CA LEU A 76 11.56 -7.00 -10.49
C LEU A 76 11.76 -8.40 -11.06
N SER A 77 13.01 -8.83 -11.14
CA SER A 77 13.40 -10.18 -11.56
C SER A 77 13.40 -11.16 -10.39
N ASP A 78 13.51 -12.46 -10.69
CA ASP A 78 13.74 -13.49 -9.66
C ASP A 78 15.05 -13.25 -8.90
N GLU A 79 16.10 -12.76 -9.57
CA GLU A 79 17.39 -12.42 -8.95
C GLU A 79 17.24 -11.28 -7.94
N ASP A 80 16.45 -10.23 -8.27
CA ASP A 80 16.16 -9.14 -7.35
C ASP A 80 15.44 -9.68 -6.11
N MET A 81 14.43 -10.56 -6.30
CA MET A 81 13.69 -11.17 -5.20
C MET A 81 14.57 -12.06 -4.32
N ASP A 82 15.51 -12.80 -4.92
CA ASP A 82 16.49 -13.60 -4.17
C ASP A 82 17.49 -12.74 -3.40
N GLY A 83 17.65 -11.49 -3.81
CA GLY A 83 18.49 -10.50 -3.15
C GLY A 83 17.91 -9.87 -1.89
N TYR A 84 16.64 -10.09 -1.57
CA TYR A 84 15.94 -9.39 -0.47
C TYR A 84 16.76 -9.37 0.83
N LEU A 85 16.97 -8.15 1.38
CA LEU A 85 17.78 -7.87 2.58
C LEU A 85 19.25 -8.35 2.52
N LYS A 86 19.77 -8.74 1.36
CA LYS A 86 21.20 -9.03 1.22
C LYS A 86 22.00 -7.75 0.96
N TYR A 87 23.31 -7.83 1.20
CA TYR A 87 24.22 -6.74 0.86
C TYR A 87 24.17 -6.43 -0.65
N ASN A 88 24.17 -5.16 -1.00
CA ASN A 88 24.00 -4.65 -2.38
C ASN A 88 22.68 -4.98 -3.09
N SER A 89 21.68 -5.51 -2.38
CA SER A 89 20.35 -5.69 -2.96
C SER A 89 19.67 -4.35 -3.26
N ILE A 90 18.86 -4.33 -4.32
CA ILE A 90 18.01 -3.19 -4.63
C ILE A 90 16.74 -3.15 -3.77
N ILE A 91 16.30 -4.32 -3.23
CA ILE A 91 15.12 -4.43 -2.36
C ILE A 91 15.53 -4.66 -0.89
N GLY A 92 15.14 -3.74 -0.04
CA GLY A 92 15.44 -3.74 1.39
C GLY A 92 14.19 -3.77 2.25
N GLY A 93 14.34 -3.45 3.55
CA GLY A 93 13.23 -3.41 4.51
C GLY A 93 12.22 -2.27 4.28
N HIS A 94 12.54 -1.32 3.42
CA HIS A 94 11.69 -0.22 2.95
C HIS A 94 11.99 0.08 1.48
N PRO A 95 11.02 0.61 0.69
CA PRO A 95 11.27 0.95 -0.70
C PRO A 95 12.27 2.11 -0.82
N ASP A 96 13.16 1.99 -1.78
CA ASP A 96 14.08 3.06 -2.18
C ASP A 96 13.83 3.39 -3.66
N ARG A 97 13.26 4.56 -3.94
CA ARG A 97 12.94 5.02 -5.29
C ARG A 97 14.15 5.04 -6.22
N THR A 98 15.34 5.25 -5.67
CA THR A 98 16.56 5.33 -6.47
C THR A 98 17.10 3.97 -6.91
N LYS A 99 16.54 2.88 -6.37
CA LYS A 99 16.99 1.49 -6.61
C LYS A 99 15.91 0.58 -7.15
N VAL A 100 14.66 0.74 -6.68
CA VAL A 100 13.56 -0.18 -6.95
C VAL A 100 12.73 0.32 -8.12
N PRO A 101 12.81 -0.32 -9.31
CA PRO A 101 11.93 0.02 -10.43
C PRO A 101 10.46 -0.08 -10.04
N GLY A 102 9.68 0.94 -10.38
CA GLY A 102 8.25 1.00 -10.02
C GLY A 102 7.95 1.50 -8.60
N ALA A 103 8.96 1.80 -7.77
CA ALA A 103 8.76 2.51 -6.52
C ALA A 103 8.79 4.02 -6.74
N GLU A 104 7.69 4.71 -6.45
CA GLU A 104 7.55 6.16 -6.71
C GLU A 104 8.10 7.03 -5.58
N ALA A 105 8.30 6.48 -4.40
CA ALA A 105 8.88 7.18 -3.26
C ALA A 105 9.76 6.27 -2.42
N SER A 106 10.83 6.82 -1.84
CA SER A 106 11.53 6.22 -0.72
C SER A 106 10.69 6.47 0.52
N SER A 107 10.14 5.43 1.13
CA SER A 107 9.26 5.52 2.29
C SER A 107 9.82 4.76 3.49
N GLY A 108 9.25 5.01 4.68
CA GLY A 108 9.71 4.46 5.96
C GLY A 108 9.47 5.44 7.10
N SER A 109 9.68 6.73 6.86
CA SER A 109 9.21 7.79 7.77
C SER A 109 7.70 7.96 7.55
N LEU A 110 6.90 7.53 8.54
CA LEU A 110 5.44 7.58 8.43
C LEU A 110 4.93 9.02 8.22
N GLY A 111 3.80 9.15 7.53
CA GLY A 111 3.16 10.41 7.20
C GLY A 111 3.69 11.11 5.95
N HIS A 112 4.88 10.77 5.46
CA HIS A 112 5.54 11.51 4.37
C HIS A 112 5.09 11.07 2.96
N GLY A 113 4.66 9.83 2.78
CA GLY A 113 4.26 9.34 1.46
C GLY A 113 3.03 10.08 0.90
N LEU A 114 2.09 10.49 1.75
CA LEU A 114 0.96 11.31 1.32
C LEU A 114 1.42 12.68 0.84
N SER A 115 2.39 13.31 1.51
CA SER A 115 2.96 14.59 1.08
C SER A 115 3.61 14.49 -0.30
N PHE A 116 4.34 13.39 -0.56
CA PHE A 116 4.88 13.07 -1.88
C PHE A 116 3.77 12.94 -2.93
N ALA A 117 2.73 12.17 -2.63
CA ALA A 117 1.60 11.97 -3.52
C ALA A 117 0.87 13.28 -3.85
N VAL A 118 0.70 14.17 -2.87
CA VAL A 118 0.16 15.52 -3.06
C VAL A 118 1.03 16.33 -4.01
N GLY A 119 2.35 16.30 -3.84
CA GLY A 119 3.30 16.99 -4.72
C GLY A 119 3.22 16.47 -6.16
N ILE A 120 3.18 15.15 -6.36
CA ILE A 120 3.01 14.52 -7.69
C ILE A 120 1.68 14.95 -8.30
N ALA A 121 0.56 14.79 -7.59
CA ALA A 121 -0.77 15.11 -8.09
C ALA A 121 -0.91 16.59 -8.48
N HIS A 122 -0.33 17.50 -7.70
CA HIS A 122 -0.32 18.92 -8.00
C HIS A 122 0.56 19.23 -9.22
N GLY A 123 1.74 18.64 -9.31
CA GLY A 123 2.64 18.79 -10.47
C GLY A 123 2.00 18.32 -11.78
N LEU A 124 1.28 17.18 -11.76
CA LEU A 124 0.53 16.67 -12.90
C LEU A 124 -0.55 17.67 -13.36
N ARG A 125 -1.28 18.28 -12.41
CA ARG A 125 -2.29 19.30 -12.74
C ARG A 125 -1.67 20.55 -13.36
N ILE A 126 -0.54 21.02 -12.84
CA ILE A 126 0.19 22.18 -13.43
C ILE A 126 0.60 21.86 -14.88
N LYS A 127 0.99 20.62 -15.16
CA LYS A 127 1.34 20.16 -16.51
C LYS A 127 0.11 19.83 -17.38
N ASN A 128 -1.12 19.96 -16.87
CA ASN A 128 -2.36 19.55 -17.53
C ASN A 128 -2.37 18.06 -17.95
N MET A 129 -1.84 17.20 -17.10
CA MET A 129 -1.80 15.75 -17.29
C MET A 129 -2.97 15.08 -16.55
N GLU A 130 -3.55 14.02 -17.12
CA GLU A 130 -4.74 13.34 -16.59
C GLU A 130 -4.42 12.16 -15.69
N ASN A 131 -3.13 11.86 -15.48
CA ASN A 131 -2.65 10.76 -14.66
C ASN A 131 -3.25 10.80 -13.25
N LYS A 132 -3.52 9.63 -12.71
CA LYS A 132 -4.01 9.47 -11.35
C LYS A 132 -2.87 9.12 -10.39
N VAL A 133 -3.03 9.51 -9.15
CA VAL A 133 -2.09 9.23 -8.07
C VAL A 133 -2.81 8.46 -6.97
N TYR A 134 -2.28 7.30 -6.62
CA TYR A 134 -2.80 6.43 -5.57
C TYR A 134 -1.75 6.33 -4.47
N VAL A 135 -2.17 6.49 -3.21
CA VAL A 135 -1.27 6.34 -2.07
C VAL A 135 -1.92 5.45 -1.01
N VAL A 136 -1.15 4.51 -0.46
CA VAL A 136 -1.60 3.67 0.67
C VAL A 136 -0.91 4.13 1.94
N VAL A 137 -1.73 4.52 2.92
CA VAL A 137 -1.31 4.89 4.28
C VAL A 137 -1.86 3.88 5.30
N GLY A 138 -1.26 3.80 6.49
CA GLY A 138 -1.79 2.99 7.59
C GLY A 138 -2.68 3.81 8.53
N ASP A 139 -3.52 3.12 9.31
CA ASP A 139 -4.32 3.74 10.38
C ASP A 139 -3.44 4.42 11.43
N GLY A 140 -2.41 3.74 11.92
CA GLY A 140 -1.44 4.32 12.86
C GLY A 140 -0.63 5.47 12.24
N GLU A 141 -0.38 5.44 10.94
CA GLU A 141 0.25 6.54 10.21
C GLU A 141 -0.63 7.80 10.20
N CYS A 142 -1.94 7.67 10.28
CA CYS A 142 -2.85 8.80 10.38
C CYS A 142 -2.76 9.56 11.72
N HIS A 143 -1.93 9.13 12.67
CA HIS A 143 -1.56 9.93 13.85
C HIS A 143 -0.45 10.96 13.56
N GLU A 144 0.25 10.82 12.44
CA GLU A 144 1.26 11.81 12.04
C GLU A 144 0.59 13.11 11.57
N GLY A 145 1.08 14.26 12.08
CA GLY A 145 0.55 15.58 11.71
C GLY A 145 0.64 15.84 10.21
N THR A 146 1.70 15.36 9.56
CA THR A 146 1.94 15.51 8.12
C THR A 146 0.84 14.91 7.23
N ILE A 147 0.11 13.88 7.70
CA ILE A 147 -1.07 13.35 6.99
C ILE A 147 -2.13 14.44 6.87
N TRP A 148 -2.45 15.11 7.98
CA TRP A 148 -3.53 16.11 8.01
C TRP A 148 -3.13 17.43 7.35
N GLU A 149 -1.86 17.83 7.45
CA GLU A 149 -1.29 18.94 6.68
C GLU A 149 -1.42 18.67 5.18
N SER A 150 -1.05 17.46 4.75
CA SER A 150 -1.17 17.04 3.34
C SER A 150 -2.62 16.97 2.88
N ALA A 151 -3.53 16.48 3.74
CA ALA A 151 -4.96 16.43 3.46
C ALA A 151 -5.54 17.83 3.23
N LEU A 152 -5.16 18.80 4.06
CA LEU A 152 -5.55 20.19 3.92
C LEU A 152 -5.06 20.81 2.61
N VAL A 153 -3.79 20.59 2.27
CA VAL A 153 -3.18 21.09 1.03
C VAL A 153 -3.86 20.48 -0.20
N ALA A 154 -4.07 19.16 -0.20
CA ALA A 154 -4.73 18.47 -1.31
C ALA A 154 -6.15 18.98 -1.57
N GLN A 155 -6.91 19.23 -0.51
CA GLN A 155 -8.26 19.81 -0.63
C GLN A 155 -8.20 21.25 -1.13
N ASN A 156 -7.29 22.07 -0.62
CA ASN A 156 -7.14 23.46 -1.04
C ASN A 156 -6.85 23.61 -2.55
N PHE A 157 -6.03 22.70 -3.08
CA PHE A 157 -5.75 22.64 -4.51
C PHE A 157 -6.78 21.84 -5.32
N ASN A 158 -7.83 21.30 -4.71
CA ASN A 158 -8.85 20.47 -5.35
C ASN A 158 -8.24 19.32 -6.17
N LEU A 159 -7.33 18.54 -5.57
CA LEU A 159 -6.59 17.48 -6.27
C LEU A 159 -7.50 16.26 -6.56
N GLY A 160 -8.46 16.40 -7.47
CA GLY A 160 -9.37 15.34 -7.88
C GLY A 160 -8.70 14.17 -8.61
N ASN A 161 -7.38 14.25 -8.86
CA ASN A 161 -6.56 13.17 -9.40
C ASN A 161 -5.81 12.38 -8.30
N LEU A 162 -6.06 12.66 -7.00
CA LEU A 162 -5.42 12.01 -5.86
C LEU A 162 -6.40 11.11 -5.10
N CYS A 163 -6.05 9.84 -4.93
CA CYS A 163 -6.76 8.86 -4.11
C CYS A 163 -5.85 8.35 -2.99
N CYS A 164 -6.24 8.55 -1.73
CA CYS A 164 -5.58 8.01 -0.56
C CYS A 164 -6.36 6.81 -0.04
N ILE A 165 -5.73 5.64 0.05
CA ILE A 165 -6.30 4.42 0.61
C ILE A 165 -5.75 4.25 2.04
N VAL A 166 -6.62 4.26 3.03
CA VAL A 166 -6.28 4.04 4.43
C VAL A 166 -6.44 2.56 4.75
N ASP A 167 -5.35 1.89 5.04
CA ASP A 167 -5.32 0.51 5.57
C ASP A 167 -5.76 0.54 7.03
N LEU A 168 -7.09 0.46 7.26
CA LEU A 168 -7.70 0.46 8.58
C LEU A 168 -7.68 -0.97 9.14
N ASN A 169 -6.54 -1.38 9.65
CA ASN A 169 -6.29 -2.75 10.13
C ASN A 169 -6.40 -2.89 11.66
N GLY A 170 -6.80 -1.85 12.37
CA GLY A 170 -6.99 -1.85 13.81
C GLY A 170 -5.71 -1.77 14.65
N SER A 171 -4.53 -1.62 14.04
CA SER A 171 -3.27 -1.54 14.81
C SER A 171 -3.19 -0.30 15.67
N ALA A 172 -3.77 0.81 15.24
CA ALA A 172 -3.80 2.07 15.98
C ALA A 172 -4.75 2.05 17.18
N GLU A 173 -5.85 1.28 17.09
CA GLU A 173 -6.89 1.19 18.11
C GLU A 173 -6.36 0.79 19.48
N GLN A 174 -5.28 0.01 19.53
CA GLN A 174 -4.67 -0.47 20.78
C GLN A 174 -3.81 0.60 21.48
N ILE A 175 -3.37 1.63 20.75
CA ILE A 175 -2.46 2.66 21.27
C ILE A 175 -3.21 3.98 21.45
N LEU A 176 -3.81 4.46 20.38
CA LEU A 176 -4.58 5.70 20.34
C LEU A 176 -5.73 5.54 19.35
N PRO A 177 -6.95 5.20 19.82
CA PRO A 177 -8.08 4.97 18.95
C PRO A 177 -8.49 6.21 18.15
N HIS A 178 -8.85 6.03 16.89
CA HIS A 178 -9.48 7.07 16.08
C HIS A 178 -10.98 7.12 16.40
N PRO A 179 -11.55 8.28 16.76
CA PRO A 179 -13.00 8.40 17.00
C PRO A 179 -13.85 8.01 15.78
N SER A 180 -13.39 8.35 14.58
CA SER A 180 -13.88 7.93 13.27
C SER A 180 -12.96 8.50 12.20
N ILE A 181 -12.11 7.66 11.63
CA ILE A 181 -11.16 8.10 10.62
C ILE A 181 -11.86 8.63 9.35
N GLU A 182 -12.97 8.02 8.95
CA GLU A 182 -13.79 8.52 7.83
C GLU A 182 -14.27 9.94 8.06
N LYS A 183 -14.81 10.23 9.26
CA LYS A 183 -15.29 11.58 9.60
C LYS A 183 -14.15 12.59 9.64
N GLN A 184 -12.96 12.18 10.06
CA GLN A 184 -11.78 13.04 10.03
C GLN A 184 -11.44 13.44 8.58
N TRP A 185 -11.33 12.49 7.65
CA TRP A 185 -11.09 12.79 6.23
C TRP A 185 -12.19 13.68 5.63
N LYS A 186 -13.46 13.43 5.94
CA LYS A 186 -14.58 14.29 5.53
C LYS A 186 -14.46 15.72 6.06
N SER A 187 -13.98 15.89 7.30
CA SER A 187 -13.82 17.23 7.90
C SER A 187 -12.72 18.05 7.23
N PHE A 188 -11.73 17.38 6.60
CA PHE A 188 -10.73 18.01 5.74
C PHE A 188 -11.21 18.24 4.29
N GLY A 189 -12.50 18.01 4.00
CA GLY A 189 -13.12 18.31 2.71
C GLY A 189 -12.95 17.26 1.63
N TRP A 190 -12.39 16.08 1.96
CA TRP A 190 -12.23 14.96 1.02
C TRP A 190 -13.55 14.22 0.79
N ASN A 191 -13.72 13.67 -0.40
CA ASN A 191 -14.68 12.60 -0.62
C ASN A 191 -14.22 11.35 0.11
N THR A 192 -15.13 10.50 0.57
CA THR A 192 -14.79 9.26 1.24
C THR A 192 -15.59 8.08 0.70
N ALA A 193 -14.97 6.90 0.72
CA ALA A 193 -15.63 5.62 0.51
C ALA A 193 -15.13 4.64 1.58
N VAL A 194 -16.00 3.72 2.01
CA VAL A 194 -15.65 2.67 2.97
C VAL A 194 -15.84 1.33 2.28
N ILE A 195 -14.82 0.48 2.31
CA ILE A 195 -14.81 -0.82 1.63
C ILE A 195 -14.25 -1.92 2.52
N ASP A 196 -14.51 -3.17 2.15
CA ASP A 196 -13.69 -4.30 2.59
C ASP A 196 -12.39 -4.32 1.77
N GLY A 197 -11.24 -4.09 2.45
CA GLY A 197 -9.92 -4.06 1.83
C GLY A 197 -9.39 -5.44 1.40
N HIS A 198 -10.14 -6.52 1.68
CA HIS A 198 -9.85 -7.88 1.23
C HIS A 198 -10.81 -8.37 0.13
N ASP A 199 -11.77 -7.54 -0.29
CA ASP A 199 -12.66 -7.84 -1.42
C ASP A 199 -12.17 -7.14 -2.70
N PRO A 200 -11.51 -7.85 -3.64
CA PRO A 200 -11.01 -7.26 -4.89
C PRO A 200 -12.10 -6.58 -5.71
N LYS A 201 -13.37 -7.04 -5.61
CA LYS A 201 -14.48 -6.43 -6.36
C LYS A 201 -14.86 -5.04 -5.82
N GLN A 202 -14.89 -4.88 -4.48
CA GLN A 202 -15.15 -3.59 -3.88
C GLN A 202 -14.00 -2.61 -4.12
N ILE A 203 -12.74 -3.09 -4.02
CA ILE A 203 -11.55 -2.30 -4.34
C ILE A 203 -11.62 -1.82 -5.79
N GLU A 204 -11.80 -2.75 -6.74
CA GLU A 204 -11.87 -2.46 -8.17
C GLU A 204 -12.99 -1.45 -8.49
N ALA A 205 -14.21 -1.74 -8.06
CA ALA A 205 -15.36 -0.88 -8.35
C ALA A 205 -15.17 0.56 -7.83
N THR A 206 -14.65 0.71 -6.61
CA THR A 206 -14.41 2.03 -5.99
C THR A 206 -13.32 2.79 -6.74
N LEU A 207 -12.21 2.14 -7.06
CA LEU A 207 -11.07 2.79 -7.71
C LEU A 207 -11.33 3.05 -9.21
N LEU A 208 -12.11 2.21 -9.90
CA LEU A 208 -12.59 2.49 -11.27
C LEU A 208 -13.52 3.73 -11.28
N SER A 209 -14.44 3.82 -10.33
CA SER A 209 -15.31 4.99 -10.20
C SER A 209 -14.50 6.28 -9.97
N PHE A 210 -13.41 6.20 -9.20
CA PHE A 210 -12.49 7.33 -9.03
C PHE A 210 -11.70 7.62 -10.32
N ARG A 211 -11.12 6.60 -10.97
CA ARG A 211 -10.30 6.76 -12.17
C ARG A 211 -11.07 7.41 -13.32
N ASP A 212 -12.28 6.91 -13.57
CA ASP A 212 -13.10 7.29 -14.72
C ASP A 212 -14.01 8.50 -14.41
N GLY A 213 -14.06 8.94 -13.15
CA GLY A 213 -14.86 10.06 -12.70
C GLY A 213 -14.20 11.43 -12.97
N ASN A 214 -15.04 12.45 -13.18
CA ASN A 214 -14.60 13.86 -13.21
C ASN A 214 -14.56 14.44 -11.80
N ASN A 215 -13.57 14.01 -11.02
CA ASN A 215 -13.47 14.36 -9.61
C ASN A 215 -12.94 15.79 -9.42
N GLN A 216 -13.66 16.58 -8.63
CA GLN A 216 -13.22 17.93 -8.23
C GLN A 216 -12.50 17.96 -6.87
N LYS A 217 -12.54 16.86 -6.12
CA LYS A 217 -11.97 16.73 -4.79
C LYS A 217 -11.18 15.42 -4.70
N PRO A 218 -10.14 15.37 -3.86
CA PRO A 218 -9.45 14.11 -3.58
C PRO A 218 -10.38 13.10 -2.90
N LEU A 219 -10.06 11.81 -3.04
CA LEU A 219 -10.80 10.69 -2.46
C LEU A 219 -9.97 10.02 -1.37
N ALA A 220 -10.56 9.79 -0.19
CA ALA A 220 -10.05 8.91 0.83
C ALA A 220 -10.88 7.62 0.88
N VAL A 221 -10.26 6.49 0.58
CA VAL A 221 -10.86 5.16 0.68
C VAL A 221 -10.47 4.55 2.02
N ILE A 222 -11.43 4.33 2.89
CA ILE A 222 -11.22 3.66 4.18
C ILE A 222 -11.39 2.16 3.93
N ALA A 223 -10.29 1.47 3.78
CA ALA A 223 -10.26 0.04 3.54
C ALA A 223 -10.20 -0.70 4.89
N ASN A 224 -11.31 -1.28 5.31
CA ASN A 224 -11.33 -2.17 6.47
C ASN A 224 -10.54 -3.41 6.14
N THR A 225 -9.46 -3.64 6.85
CA THR A 225 -8.55 -4.76 6.66
C THR A 225 -8.27 -5.48 7.97
N ILE A 226 -7.63 -6.63 7.88
CA ILE A 226 -7.18 -7.40 9.02
C ILE A 226 -5.67 -7.57 8.89
N LYS A 227 -4.93 -7.13 9.90
CA LYS A 227 -3.49 -7.36 9.98
C LYS A 227 -3.20 -8.86 10.09
N GLY A 228 -2.38 -9.40 9.18
CA GLY A 228 -2.13 -10.84 9.14
C GLY A 228 -3.20 -11.67 8.43
N LYS A 229 -4.10 -11.04 7.67
CA LYS A 229 -5.24 -11.69 7.00
C LYS A 229 -4.90 -12.98 6.28
N GLY A 230 -5.61 -14.04 6.66
CA GLY A 230 -5.48 -15.39 6.09
C GLY A 230 -4.67 -16.36 6.94
N ILE A 231 -4.08 -15.90 8.07
CA ILE A 231 -3.37 -16.74 9.03
C ILE A 231 -3.91 -16.47 10.43
N SER A 232 -4.62 -17.46 10.98
CA SER A 232 -5.41 -17.31 12.20
C SER A 232 -4.62 -16.72 13.37
N PHE A 233 -3.41 -17.24 13.62
CA PHE A 233 -2.56 -16.78 14.73
C PHE A 233 -1.82 -15.46 14.46
N MET A 234 -1.94 -14.88 13.25
CA MET A 234 -1.43 -13.54 12.92
C MET A 234 -2.52 -12.47 12.97
N GLU A 235 -3.80 -12.86 12.81
CA GLU A 235 -4.94 -11.93 12.82
C GLU A 235 -5.21 -11.37 14.23
N GLU A 236 -4.74 -12.01 15.28
CA GLU A 236 -5.03 -11.66 16.69
C GLU A 236 -4.22 -10.49 17.24
N HIS A 237 -3.41 -9.79 16.44
CA HIS A 237 -2.43 -8.82 16.92
C HIS A 237 -1.53 -9.40 18.03
N GLY A 238 -0.31 -9.04 18.14
CA GLY A 238 0.57 -9.59 19.17
C GLY A 238 2.02 -9.54 18.69
N PRO A 239 2.85 -10.55 19.03
CA PRO A 239 4.29 -10.52 18.73
C PRO A 239 4.61 -10.55 17.26
N TRP A 240 3.62 -10.79 16.38
CA TRP A 240 3.80 -10.94 14.95
C TRP A 240 4.15 -9.65 14.19
N HIS A 241 4.14 -8.48 14.83
CA HIS A 241 4.45 -7.23 14.11
C HIS A 241 5.76 -7.30 13.30
N TYR A 242 6.81 -7.93 13.85
CA TYR A 242 8.11 -8.10 13.19
C TYR A 242 8.69 -9.51 13.41
N LYS A 243 7.87 -10.47 13.75
CA LYS A 243 8.34 -11.84 14.01
C LYS A 243 8.60 -12.58 12.70
N ILE A 244 9.73 -13.30 12.66
CA ILE A 244 10.08 -14.21 11.57
C ILE A 244 9.55 -15.60 11.94
N PRO A 245 8.81 -16.29 11.06
CA PRO A 245 8.34 -17.66 11.32
C PRO A 245 9.51 -18.63 11.52
N ASN A 246 9.41 -19.51 12.49
CA ASN A 246 10.25 -20.70 12.56
C ASN A 246 9.74 -21.75 11.56
N GLU A 247 10.43 -22.91 11.46
CA GLU A 247 10.08 -23.97 10.50
C GLU A 247 8.68 -24.53 10.71
N ASP A 248 8.23 -24.71 11.95
CA ASP A 248 6.90 -25.23 12.27
C ASP A 248 5.83 -24.19 11.96
N GLU A 249 6.04 -22.95 12.36
CA GLU A 249 5.15 -21.82 12.03
C GLU A 249 5.05 -21.61 10.52
N HIS A 250 6.16 -21.76 9.78
CA HIS A 250 6.14 -21.67 8.32
C HIS A 250 5.27 -22.77 7.70
N LYS A 251 5.35 -24.02 8.18
CA LYS A 251 4.47 -25.11 7.73
C LYS A 251 3.01 -24.79 8.02
N MET A 252 2.69 -24.36 9.24
CA MET A 252 1.33 -23.98 9.63
C MET A 252 0.78 -22.86 8.71
N ILE A 253 1.60 -21.86 8.38
CA ILE A 253 1.20 -20.80 7.44
C ILE A 253 0.85 -21.39 6.07
N LEU A 254 1.66 -22.29 5.52
CA LEU A 254 1.38 -22.90 4.22
C LEU A 254 0.11 -23.74 4.26
N GLU A 255 -0.14 -24.48 5.33
CA GLU A 255 -1.38 -25.26 5.53
C GLU A 255 -2.61 -24.34 5.54
N GLU A 256 -2.59 -23.24 6.30
CA GLU A 256 -3.70 -22.29 6.34
C GLU A 256 -3.92 -21.56 5.00
N LEU A 257 -2.86 -21.35 4.23
CA LEU A 257 -2.97 -20.81 2.87
C LEU A 257 -3.44 -21.85 1.84
N ASN A 258 -3.63 -23.13 2.23
CA ASN A 258 -3.97 -24.26 1.36
C ASN A 258 -2.95 -24.46 0.23
N LEU A 259 -1.66 -24.47 0.54
CA LEU A 259 -0.54 -24.57 -0.39
C LEU A 259 0.43 -25.69 -0.01
#